data_507ee126c95a6e1bba5b13fedf4675d0
#
_entry.id   507ee126c95a6e1bba5b13fedf4675d0
#
_cell.length_a   1.000
_cell.length_b   1.000
_cell.length_c   1.000
_cell.angle_alpha   90.00
_cell.angle_beta   90.00
_cell.angle_gamma   90.00
#
_symmetry.space_group_name_H-M   'P 1'
#
loop_
_entity.id
_entity.type
_entity.pdbx_description
1 polymer ?
#
loop_
_entity_poly.entity_id
_entity_poly.type
_entity_poly.pdbx_seq_one_letter_code
_entity_poly.pdbx_strand_id
1 'polypeptide(L)'
;MNRRQLIAGLGLAPFAGNLLPDTACAADAPLKLRTLYNKDRSFSDLAHSLEGSRVSVGGYMAPPLKADSQFFVLTKIPMAVCPFCETEAEWPRDILAIYTKRIVDVVAFNSKIVTRGVLELGTFKDPETGFVSRARLVDAVYERS
;
A
#
# COMPACT_ATOMS: atom_id res chain seq x y z
N MET A 1 -25.11 76.82 -8.50
CA MET A 1 -25.82 76.27 -7.34
C MET A 1 -26.30 74.91 -7.67
N ASN A 2 -26.08 74.02 -6.70
CA ASN A 2 -26.54 72.62 -6.55
C ASN A 2 -25.96 71.58 -7.50
N ARG A 3 -25.10 71.13 -7.01
CA ARG A 3 -24.38 69.89 -6.65
C ARG A 3 -25.29 68.69 -6.38
N ARG A 4 -25.27 67.77 -7.24
CA ARG A 4 -25.77 66.41 -6.86
C ARG A 4 -24.70 65.39 -7.14
N GLN A 5 -24.26 64.87 -6.08
CA GLN A 5 -23.28 63.83 -6.00
C GLN A 5 -23.91 62.53 -6.48
N LEU A 6 -23.29 61.92 -7.46
CA LEU A 6 -23.56 60.55 -7.84
C LEU A 6 -22.61 59.65 -7.07
N ILE A 7 -23.18 58.91 -6.15
CA ILE A 7 -22.49 57.85 -5.42
C ILE A 7 -22.50 56.62 -6.33
N ALA A 8 -21.33 56.31 -6.86
CA ALA A 8 -21.13 55.06 -7.54
C ALA A 8 -21.01 53.95 -6.50
N GLY A 9 -21.99 53.08 -6.46
CA GLY A 9 -21.97 51.88 -5.63
C GLY A 9 -20.92 50.89 -6.13
N LEU A 10 -19.89 50.65 -5.33
CA LEU A 10 -19.00 49.53 -5.54
C LEU A 10 -19.74 48.24 -5.13
N GLY A 11 -20.09 47.47 -6.14
CA GLY A 11 -20.54 46.09 -5.92
C GLY A 11 -19.38 45.22 -5.46
N LEU A 12 -19.35 44.87 -4.19
CA LEU A 12 -18.54 43.76 -3.70
C LEU A 12 -19.15 42.47 -4.23
N ALA A 13 -18.48 41.87 -5.20
CA ALA A 13 -18.75 40.50 -5.55
C ALA A 13 -18.23 39.60 -4.40
N PRO A 14 -19.05 38.72 -3.85
CA PRO A 14 -18.53 37.73 -2.93
C PRO A 14 -17.69 36.72 -3.72
N PHE A 15 -16.41 36.71 -3.44
CA PHE A 15 -15.53 35.62 -3.85
C PHE A 15 -16.02 34.37 -3.09
N ALA A 16 -16.89 33.60 -3.72
CA ALA A 16 -17.16 32.26 -3.26
C ALA A 16 -15.90 31.43 -3.49
N GLY A 17 -15.05 31.43 -2.49
CA GLY A 17 -13.96 30.48 -2.42
C GLY A 17 -14.58 29.08 -2.37
N ASN A 18 -14.52 28.34 -3.45
CA ASN A 18 -14.71 26.91 -3.43
C ASN A 18 -13.59 26.31 -2.56
N LEU A 19 -13.87 26.22 -1.27
CA LEU A 19 -13.20 25.29 -0.39
C LEU A 19 -13.67 23.91 -0.85
N LEU A 20 -12.95 23.37 -1.83
CA LEU A 20 -12.97 21.93 -2.02
C LEU A 20 -12.60 21.34 -0.66
N PRO A 21 -13.43 20.47 -0.09
CA PRO A 21 -12.99 19.73 1.07
C PRO A 21 -11.78 18.96 0.59
N ASP A 22 -10.63 19.30 1.15
CA ASP A 22 -9.47 18.42 1.15
C ASP A 22 -9.99 17.17 1.82
N THR A 23 -10.33 16.18 1.00
CA THR A 23 -10.71 14.87 1.49
C THR A 23 -9.43 14.32 2.07
N ALA A 24 -9.15 14.74 3.29
CA ALA A 24 -8.20 14.05 4.14
C ALA A 24 -8.63 12.58 4.06
N CYS A 25 -7.86 11.82 3.30
CA CYS A 25 -8.00 10.39 3.23
C CYS A 25 -7.96 9.93 4.68
N ALA A 26 -9.13 9.71 5.27
CA ALA A 26 -9.22 9.04 6.55
C ALA A 26 -8.33 7.81 6.39
N ALA A 27 -7.38 7.64 7.30
CA ALA A 27 -6.47 6.52 7.25
C ALA A 27 -7.33 5.27 7.37
N ASP A 28 -7.75 4.74 6.23
CA ASP A 28 -8.51 3.51 6.16
C ASP A 28 -7.70 2.44 6.88
N ALA A 29 -8.37 1.67 7.74
CA ALA A 29 -7.73 0.58 8.45
C ALA A 29 -6.98 -0.31 7.45
N PRO A 30 -5.76 -0.76 7.75
CA PRO A 30 -4.98 -1.56 6.84
C PRO A 30 -5.74 -2.81 6.42
N LEU A 31 -5.68 -3.14 5.13
CA LEU A 31 -6.29 -4.36 4.61
C LEU A 31 -5.66 -5.59 5.27
N LYS A 32 -6.47 -6.61 5.44
CA LYS A 32 -5.98 -7.93 5.85
C LYS A 32 -5.53 -8.70 4.62
N LEU A 33 -4.36 -9.31 4.66
CA LEU A 33 -3.81 -10.09 3.54
C LEU A 33 -4.81 -11.08 2.94
N ARG A 34 -5.52 -11.80 3.79
CA ARG A 34 -6.50 -12.80 3.34
C ARG A 34 -7.67 -12.23 2.53
N THR A 35 -7.98 -10.92 2.64
CA THR A 35 -9.07 -10.31 1.89
C THR A 35 -8.75 -10.13 0.42
N LEU A 36 -7.49 -10.20 0.04
CA LEU A 36 -7.03 -10.14 -1.34
C LEU A 36 -7.26 -11.45 -2.11
N TYR A 37 -7.58 -12.54 -1.40
CA TYR A 37 -7.70 -13.87 -1.97
C TYR A 37 -9.04 -14.52 -1.65
N ASN A 38 -9.54 -15.30 -2.58
CA ASN A 38 -10.66 -16.21 -2.38
C ASN A 38 -10.21 -17.50 -1.69
N LYS A 39 -11.16 -18.37 -1.34
CA LYS A 39 -10.86 -19.67 -0.71
C LYS A 39 -10.07 -20.60 -1.62
N ASP A 40 -10.24 -20.49 -2.93
CA ASP A 40 -9.54 -21.25 -3.96
C ASP A 40 -8.17 -20.66 -4.36
N ARG A 41 -7.70 -19.63 -3.64
CA ARG A 41 -6.44 -18.87 -3.87
C ARG A 41 -6.45 -18.00 -5.13
N SER A 42 -7.56 -17.85 -5.81
CA SER A 42 -7.72 -16.81 -6.82
C SER A 42 -7.80 -15.44 -6.15
N PHE A 43 -7.55 -14.39 -6.92
CA PHE A 43 -7.69 -13.03 -6.40
C PHE A 43 -9.17 -12.68 -6.21
N SER A 44 -9.46 -12.01 -5.10
CA SER A 44 -10.81 -11.51 -4.82
C SER A 44 -11.19 -10.35 -5.75
N ASP A 45 -12.48 -10.07 -5.87
CA ASP A 45 -12.96 -8.89 -6.60
C ASP A 45 -12.39 -7.59 -6.00
N LEU A 46 -12.21 -7.56 -4.68
CA LEU A 46 -11.53 -6.45 -4.00
C LEU A 46 -10.09 -6.28 -4.50
N ALA A 47 -9.32 -7.37 -4.63
CA ALA A 47 -7.96 -7.30 -5.14
C ALA A 47 -7.92 -6.76 -6.57
N HIS A 48 -8.80 -7.24 -7.45
CA HIS A 48 -8.90 -6.73 -8.82
C HIS A 48 -9.29 -5.25 -8.88
N SER A 49 -10.18 -4.79 -8.00
CA SER A 49 -10.57 -3.38 -7.94
C SER A 49 -9.45 -2.45 -7.43
N LEU A 50 -8.53 -2.99 -6.64
CA LEU A 50 -7.40 -2.24 -6.05
C LEU A 50 -6.12 -2.36 -6.87
N GLU A 51 -6.08 -3.20 -7.89
CA GLU A 51 -4.92 -3.35 -8.77
C GLU A 51 -4.51 -2.00 -9.38
N GLY A 52 -3.23 -1.68 -9.32
CA GLY A 52 -2.68 -0.39 -9.77
C GLY A 52 -2.92 0.77 -8.81
N SER A 53 -3.62 0.57 -7.72
CA SER A 53 -3.87 1.59 -6.69
C SER A 53 -2.91 1.42 -5.52
N ARG A 54 -2.65 2.53 -4.83
CA ARG A 54 -1.87 2.51 -3.59
C ARG A 54 -2.76 2.04 -2.43
N VAL A 55 -2.34 0.98 -1.78
CA VAL A 55 -3.07 0.35 -0.67
C VAL A 55 -2.19 0.21 0.56
N SER A 56 -2.84 0.07 1.72
CA SER A 56 -2.19 -0.22 3.00
C SER A 56 -2.56 -1.64 3.43
N VAL A 57 -1.58 -2.45 3.74
CA VAL A 57 -1.76 -3.84 4.17
C VAL A 57 -1.04 -4.09 5.48
N GLY A 58 -1.74 -4.64 6.46
CA GLY A 58 -1.17 -5.02 7.76
C GLY A 58 -0.64 -6.45 7.76
N GLY A 59 0.47 -6.66 8.43
CA GLY A 59 1.06 -7.99 8.55
C GLY A 59 2.37 -7.99 9.33
N TYR A 60 3.19 -9.00 9.08
CA TYR A 60 4.50 -9.19 9.71
C TYR A 60 5.57 -9.37 8.65
N MET A 61 6.76 -8.84 8.90
CA MET A 61 7.91 -8.99 8.02
C MET A 61 8.53 -10.37 8.24
N ALA A 62 8.52 -11.22 7.23
CA ALA A 62 9.39 -12.39 7.22
C ALA A 62 10.84 -11.93 7.05
N PRO A 63 11.81 -12.59 7.68
CA PRO A 63 13.22 -12.23 7.53
C PRO A 63 13.63 -12.13 6.06
N PRO A 64 14.29 -11.04 5.63
CA PRO A 64 14.74 -10.91 4.26
C PRO A 64 15.71 -12.02 3.84
N LEU A 65 15.66 -12.41 2.57
CA LEU A 65 16.54 -13.46 1.99
C LEU A 65 18.00 -13.03 1.94
N LYS A 66 18.25 -11.74 1.79
CA LYS A 66 19.59 -11.16 1.67
C LYS A 66 19.71 -9.91 2.55
N ALA A 67 20.91 -9.66 3.05
CA ALA A 67 21.25 -8.35 3.57
C ALA A 67 21.16 -7.29 2.46
N ASP A 68 20.88 -6.05 2.84
CA ASP A 68 20.75 -4.92 1.90
C ASP A 68 19.73 -5.13 0.77
N SER A 69 18.67 -5.89 1.05
CA SER A 69 17.59 -6.14 0.10
C SER A 69 16.57 -5.00 0.09
N GLN A 70 16.01 -4.75 -1.07
CA GLN A 70 14.81 -3.91 -1.24
C GLN A 70 13.53 -4.77 -1.35
N PHE A 71 13.58 -5.96 -0.83
CA PHE A 71 12.51 -6.95 -0.94
C PHE A 71 12.35 -7.72 0.38
N PHE A 72 11.09 -7.95 0.75
CA PHE A 72 10.72 -8.91 1.80
C PHE A 72 9.34 -9.51 1.52
N VAL A 73 8.99 -10.53 2.27
CA VAL A 73 7.65 -11.13 2.23
C VAL A 73 6.86 -10.66 3.45
N LEU A 74 5.68 -10.12 3.21
CA LEU A 74 4.71 -9.78 4.23
C LEU A 74 3.84 -11.01 4.51
N THR A 75 3.71 -11.38 5.77
CA THR A 75 2.95 -12.56 6.20
C THR A 75 1.81 -12.18 7.13
N LYS A 76 0.78 -13.03 7.16
CA LYS A 76 -0.38 -12.84 8.04
C LYS A 76 -0.04 -13.12 9.51
N ILE A 77 0.85 -14.06 9.75
CA ILE A 77 1.29 -14.49 11.08
C ILE A 77 2.79 -14.34 11.24
N PRO A 78 3.30 -14.11 12.46
CA PRO A 78 4.73 -14.04 12.69
C PRO A 78 5.45 -15.31 12.26
N MET A 79 6.53 -15.17 11.48
CA MET A 79 7.36 -16.29 11.02
C MET A 79 8.84 -15.94 11.20
N ALA A 80 9.55 -16.70 12.00
CA ALA A 80 10.98 -16.51 12.21
C ALA A 80 11.81 -16.92 10.98
N VAL A 81 11.27 -17.78 10.13
CA VAL A 81 11.85 -18.23 8.86
C VAL A 81 10.77 -18.12 7.79
N CYS A 82 11.16 -17.72 6.59
CA CYS A 82 10.25 -17.68 5.45
C CYS A 82 10.26 -19.05 4.73
N PRO A 83 9.25 -19.92 4.92
CA PRO A 83 9.24 -21.24 4.30
C PRO A 83 9.02 -21.20 2.78
N PHE A 84 8.53 -20.06 2.26
CA PHE A 84 8.20 -19.85 0.84
C PHE A 84 9.34 -19.17 0.08
N CYS A 85 10.42 -18.78 0.78
CA CYS A 85 11.50 -18.00 0.18
C CYS A 85 12.55 -18.86 -0.53
N GLU A 86 12.61 -20.14 -0.23
CA GLU A 86 13.64 -21.07 -0.76
C GLU A 86 13.10 -22.07 -1.79
N THR A 87 11.79 -22.18 -1.94
CA THR A 87 11.15 -23.15 -2.85
C THR A 87 10.09 -22.48 -3.70
N GLU A 88 9.82 -23.05 -4.87
CA GLU A 88 8.64 -22.73 -5.69
C GLU A 88 7.36 -23.30 -5.05
N ALA A 89 7.21 -23.11 -3.75
CA ALA A 89 6.03 -23.56 -3.04
C ALA A 89 4.79 -22.90 -3.61
N GLU A 90 3.67 -23.61 -3.54
CA GLU A 90 2.38 -23.08 -3.94
C GLU A 90 2.09 -21.78 -3.19
N TRP A 91 1.78 -20.72 -3.94
CA TRP A 91 1.56 -19.37 -3.38
C TRP A 91 0.40 -19.36 -2.37
N PRO A 92 0.63 -19.10 -1.09
CA PRO A 92 -0.41 -19.12 -0.07
C PRO A 92 -1.24 -17.83 -0.08
N ARG A 93 -2.43 -17.88 0.54
CA ARG A 93 -3.37 -16.74 0.64
C ARG A 93 -2.96 -15.68 1.65
N ASP A 94 -1.91 -15.89 2.37
CA ASP A 94 -1.55 -15.11 3.55
C ASP A 94 -0.16 -14.50 3.47
N ILE A 95 0.35 -14.38 2.25
CA ILE A 95 1.59 -13.68 1.95
C ILE A 95 1.43 -12.68 0.81
N LEU A 96 2.33 -11.71 0.80
CA LEU A 96 2.44 -10.68 -0.23
C LEU A 96 3.90 -10.30 -0.40
N ALA A 97 4.39 -10.25 -1.63
CA ALA A 97 5.74 -9.78 -1.92
C ALA A 97 5.78 -8.25 -1.81
N ILE A 98 6.80 -7.72 -1.19
CA ILE A 98 6.98 -6.28 -0.96
C ILE A 98 8.28 -5.82 -1.57
N TYR A 99 8.19 -4.88 -2.51
CA TYR A 99 9.32 -4.20 -3.14
C TYR A 99 9.37 -2.76 -2.64
N THR A 100 10.38 -2.44 -1.88
CA THR A 100 10.53 -1.15 -1.20
C THR A 100 11.34 -0.16 -2.02
N LYS A 101 11.13 1.13 -1.77
CA LYS A 101 11.94 2.22 -2.37
C LYS A 101 13.36 2.27 -1.83
N ARG A 102 13.58 1.76 -0.64
CA ARG A 102 14.86 1.80 0.09
C ARG A 102 15.23 0.41 0.55
N ILE A 103 16.48 0.23 0.89
CA ILE A 103 16.95 -0.97 1.57
C ILE A 103 16.10 -1.21 2.83
N VAL A 104 15.71 -2.46 3.03
CA VAL A 104 14.84 -2.86 4.12
C VAL A 104 15.59 -2.80 5.44
N ASP A 105 15.11 -1.96 6.36
CA ASP A 105 15.46 -2.06 7.77
C ASP A 105 14.67 -3.20 8.39
N VAL A 106 15.34 -4.23 8.82
CA VAL A 106 14.70 -5.44 9.33
C VAL A 106 13.94 -5.13 10.62
N VAL A 107 12.64 -5.37 10.58
CA VAL A 107 11.78 -5.32 11.76
C VAL A 107 11.67 -6.72 12.33
N ALA A 108 11.65 -6.82 13.67
CA ALA A 108 11.48 -8.13 14.32
C ALA A 108 10.23 -8.85 13.78
N PHE A 109 10.38 -10.13 13.46
CA PHE A 109 9.34 -10.92 12.78
C PHE A 109 8.00 -10.99 13.52
N ASN A 110 8.02 -10.76 14.83
CA ASN A 110 6.84 -10.73 15.69
C ASN A 110 6.25 -9.31 15.92
N SER A 111 6.82 -8.30 15.28
CA SER A 111 6.30 -6.93 15.33
C SER A 111 5.37 -6.68 14.15
N LYS A 112 4.16 -6.24 14.45
CA LYS A 112 3.19 -5.90 13.41
C LYS A 112 3.62 -4.63 12.69
N ILE A 113 3.49 -4.64 11.37
CA ILE A 113 3.78 -3.50 10.50
C ILE A 113 2.61 -3.21 9.58
N VAL A 114 2.56 -1.99 9.09
CA VAL A 114 1.68 -1.57 7.99
C VAL A 114 2.53 -1.20 6.81
N THR A 115 2.28 -1.84 5.69
CA THR A 115 2.99 -1.61 4.42
C THR A 115 2.07 -0.91 3.45
N ARG A 116 2.56 0.16 2.83
CA ARG A 116 1.84 0.93 1.80
C ARG A 116 2.59 0.86 0.49
N GLY A 117 1.89 0.55 -0.58
CA GLY A 117 2.47 0.47 -1.91
C GLY A 117 1.41 0.29 -2.98
N VAL A 118 1.84 0.26 -4.23
CA VAL A 118 0.96 0.00 -5.38
C VAL A 118 0.77 -1.50 -5.54
N LEU A 119 -0.49 -1.94 -5.53
CA LEU A 119 -0.83 -3.34 -5.70
C LEU A 119 -0.69 -3.76 -7.16
N GLU A 120 0.09 -4.80 -7.40
CA GLU A 120 0.19 -5.48 -8.69
C GLU A 120 -0.19 -6.95 -8.54
N LEU A 121 -1.02 -7.41 -9.46
CA LEU A 121 -1.43 -8.80 -9.57
C LEU A 121 -0.78 -9.45 -10.79
N GLY A 122 -0.57 -10.74 -10.73
CA GLY A 122 0.05 -11.51 -11.80
C GLY A 122 1.41 -12.07 -11.43
N THR A 123 1.84 -13.09 -12.16
CA THR A 123 3.10 -13.79 -11.89
C THR A 123 4.29 -12.92 -12.29
N PHE A 124 5.23 -12.79 -11.37
CA PHE A 124 6.50 -12.10 -11.57
C PHE A 124 7.63 -12.89 -10.91
N LYS A 125 8.70 -13.12 -11.67
CA LYS A 125 9.93 -13.73 -11.16
C LYS A 125 10.99 -12.66 -10.94
N ASP A 126 11.44 -12.54 -9.70
CA ASP A 126 12.51 -11.61 -9.35
C ASP A 126 13.85 -12.07 -9.96
N PRO A 127 14.53 -11.22 -10.76
CA PRO A 127 15.79 -11.59 -11.39
C PRO A 127 16.96 -11.73 -10.41
N GLU A 128 16.90 -11.07 -9.25
CA GLU A 128 17.97 -11.13 -8.24
C GLU A 128 17.85 -12.34 -7.32
N THR A 129 16.65 -12.63 -6.86
CA THR A 129 16.39 -13.70 -5.87
C THR A 129 15.84 -14.98 -6.49
N GLY A 130 15.28 -14.90 -7.71
CA GLY A 130 14.53 -15.99 -8.32
C GLY A 130 13.14 -16.22 -7.69
N PHE A 131 12.74 -15.38 -6.73
CA PHE A 131 11.45 -15.48 -6.06
C PHE A 131 10.31 -15.23 -7.04
N VAL A 132 9.32 -16.13 -7.06
CA VAL A 132 8.12 -15.99 -7.89
C VAL A 132 6.97 -15.49 -7.04
N SER A 133 6.41 -14.34 -7.38
CA SER A 133 5.25 -13.76 -6.72
C SER A 133 4.04 -13.75 -7.63
N ARG A 134 2.85 -13.96 -7.06
CA ARG A 134 1.57 -13.79 -7.76
C ARG A 134 0.92 -12.45 -7.47
N ALA A 135 1.21 -11.87 -6.33
CA ALA A 135 0.78 -10.54 -5.93
C ALA A 135 1.92 -9.82 -5.20
N ARG A 136 2.04 -8.53 -5.40
CA ARG A 136 3.08 -7.71 -4.77
C ARG A 136 2.64 -6.28 -4.56
N LEU A 137 3.28 -5.61 -3.61
CA LEU A 137 3.28 -4.16 -3.52
C LEU A 137 4.60 -3.64 -4.05
N VAL A 138 4.55 -2.70 -4.97
CA VAL A 138 5.72 -2.00 -5.50
C VAL A 138 5.74 -0.58 -5.00
N ASP A 139 6.90 0.06 -5.09
CA ASP A 139 7.09 1.42 -4.58
C ASP A 139 6.64 1.55 -3.12
N ALA A 140 6.96 0.55 -2.32
CA ALA A 140 6.42 0.35 -0.99
C ALA A 140 7.24 1.05 0.10
N VAL A 141 6.52 1.48 1.11
CA VAL A 141 7.06 1.93 2.39
C VAL A 141 6.32 1.19 3.51
N TYR A 142 6.94 1.09 4.68
CA TYR A 142 6.34 0.41 5.82
C TYR A 142 6.69 1.12 7.13
N GLU A 143 5.85 0.89 8.12
CA GLU A 143 6.04 1.44 9.46
C GLU A 143 5.53 0.42 10.50
N ARG A 144 6.01 0.52 11.73
CA ARG A 144 5.47 -0.27 12.84
C ARG A 144 4.05 0.20 13.16
N SER A 145 3.17 -0.76 13.36
CA SER A 145 1.78 -0.51 13.77
C SER A 145 1.67 -0.25 15.26
#